data_a8e7c053d4ffb86e3dad63a59a3d1a7a
#
_entry.id   a8e7c053d4ffb86e3dad63a59a3d1a7a
#
_cell.length_a   1.000
_cell.length_b   1.000
_cell.length_c   1.000
_cell.angle_alpha   90.00
_cell.angle_beta   90.00
_cell.angle_gamma   90.00
#
_symmetry.space_group_name_H-M   'P 1'
#
loop_
_entity.id
_entity.type
_entity.pdbx_description
1 polymer ?
#
loop_
_entity_poly.entity_id
_entity_poly.type
_entity_poly.pdbx_seq_one_letter_code
_entity_poly.pdbx_strand_id
1 'polypeptide(L)'
;MKQRIIISTSLEKDLTLAISECEHDKVFVLADETTIDKCWPVIKDFRILKNAQTIVIGATDTHKTLESLAHVWKALGDGGATRHSCLINIGGGMVTDLGGFAASTFKRGIDFINIPTTLLAMVDASVGGKTGINFNGLKNEVGVFNDAKYVILDTNFLKTLDDDNLRSGYAEMLKHGLISDDAHLAELLNFQFSAPNYQQLQQMVAHSVEIKENVVELDPHERAIRKALNLGHTFGHAFESWALKRKPILHGHAVAYGLVCELYLSCIKTGFPTERMRQSVRFIRENYPHLAFTCDDYDELIALMTHDKKNTAGVINFTLLSAVGEIMINQTATTEEIKEALDFYRES
;
A
#
# COMPACT_ATOMS: atom_id res chain seq x y z
N MET A 1 -20.69 6.44 -0.58
CA MET A 1 -20.21 7.80 -0.94
C MET A 1 -18.82 7.61 -1.51
N LYS A 2 -18.44 8.32 -2.58
CA LYS A 2 -17.09 8.22 -3.13
C LYS A 2 -16.07 8.84 -2.17
N GLN A 3 -14.95 8.18 -1.93
CA GLN A 3 -13.81 8.70 -1.17
C GLN A 3 -13.34 10.04 -1.76
N ARG A 4 -13.03 11.01 -0.92
CA ARG A 4 -12.42 12.27 -1.35
C ARG A 4 -10.96 12.30 -0.93
N ILE A 5 -10.06 12.48 -1.90
CA ILE A 5 -8.62 12.60 -1.64
C ILE A 5 -8.21 14.07 -1.73
N ILE A 6 -7.47 14.52 -0.74
CA ILE A 6 -6.93 15.88 -0.67
C ILE A 6 -5.41 15.79 -0.62
N ILE A 7 -4.73 16.35 -1.62
CA ILE A 7 -3.28 16.59 -1.56
C ILE A 7 -3.10 17.90 -0.77
N SER A 8 -2.74 17.76 0.49
CA SER A 8 -2.77 18.88 1.43
C SER A 8 -1.62 19.85 1.21
N THR A 9 -1.97 21.12 1.20
CA THR A 9 -1.02 22.24 1.33
C THR A 9 -1.20 23.00 2.63
N SER A 10 -2.26 22.70 3.40
CA SER A 10 -2.57 23.28 4.70
C SER A 10 -3.39 22.30 5.53
N LEU A 11 -2.68 21.38 6.22
CA LEU A 11 -3.28 20.24 6.91
C LEU A 11 -4.39 20.65 7.90
N GLU A 12 -4.21 21.76 8.65
CA GLU A 12 -5.23 22.24 9.59
C GLU A 12 -6.53 22.63 8.90
N LYS A 13 -6.44 23.34 7.76
CA LYS A 13 -7.62 23.74 6.99
C LYS A 13 -8.33 22.54 6.39
N ASP A 14 -7.57 21.63 5.79
CA ASP A 14 -8.11 20.48 5.10
C ASP A 14 -8.75 19.49 6.10
N LEU A 15 -8.12 19.29 7.26
CA LEU A 15 -8.68 18.47 8.33
C LEU A 15 -9.92 19.12 8.94
N THR A 16 -9.92 20.44 9.14
CA THR A 16 -11.09 21.17 9.62
C THR A 16 -12.27 21.02 8.66
N LEU A 17 -12.03 21.15 7.34
CA LEU A 17 -13.04 20.92 6.32
C LEU A 17 -13.58 19.48 6.39
N ALA A 18 -12.68 18.49 6.38
CA ALA A 18 -13.05 17.09 6.38
C ALA A 18 -13.91 16.71 7.61
N ILE A 19 -13.52 17.16 8.81
CA ILE A 19 -14.29 16.92 10.04
C ILE A 19 -15.64 17.64 9.99
N SER A 20 -15.69 18.88 9.47
CA SER A 20 -16.94 19.66 9.39
C SER A 20 -17.99 19.01 8.47
N GLU A 21 -17.55 18.25 7.48
CA GLU A 21 -18.43 17.52 6.56
C GLU A 21 -18.80 16.11 7.08
N CYS A 22 -18.14 15.63 8.14
CA CYS A 22 -18.62 14.49 8.90
C CYS A 22 -19.69 14.93 9.87
N GLU A 23 -20.85 14.26 9.87
CA GLU A 23 -21.77 14.41 11.01
C GLU A 23 -21.07 13.85 12.25
N HIS A 24 -20.67 14.69 13.19
CA HIS A 24 -19.91 14.24 14.34
C HIS A 24 -20.35 14.90 15.65
N ASP A 25 -20.58 14.09 16.66
CA ASP A 25 -20.75 14.50 18.05
C ASP A 25 -19.45 14.40 18.84
N LYS A 26 -18.57 13.47 18.44
CA LYS A 26 -17.23 13.23 19.02
C LYS A 26 -16.23 12.87 17.94
N VAL A 27 -14.98 13.25 18.20
CA VAL A 27 -13.83 12.91 17.36
C VAL A 27 -12.89 12.00 18.16
N PHE A 28 -12.50 10.89 17.52
CA PHE A 28 -11.48 9.98 18.03
C PHE A 28 -10.30 9.97 17.06
N VAL A 29 -9.10 9.78 17.59
CA VAL A 29 -7.87 9.68 16.78
C VAL A 29 -7.19 8.36 17.09
N LEU A 30 -7.07 7.50 16.10
CA LEU A 30 -6.33 6.26 16.17
C LEU A 30 -4.92 6.47 15.64
N ALA A 31 -3.93 6.07 16.42
CA ALA A 31 -2.52 6.04 16.04
C ALA A 31 -1.89 4.73 16.54
N ASP A 32 -0.73 4.36 16.02
CA ASP A 32 0.13 3.35 16.64
C ASP A 32 1.17 4.01 17.57
N GLU A 33 1.93 3.17 18.32
CA GLU A 33 2.97 3.62 19.26
C GLU A 33 4.03 4.51 18.60
N THR A 34 4.30 4.34 17.30
CA THR A 34 5.26 5.19 16.58
C THR A 34 4.63 6.50 16.15
N THR A 35 3.42 6.46 15.62
CA THR A 35 2.78 7.65 15.05
C THR A 35 2.15 8.56 16.09
N ILE A 36 1.82 8.03 17.29
CA ILE A 36 1.43 8.88 18.42
C ILE A 36 2.56 9.80 18.86
N ASP A 37 3.81 9.35 18.75
CA ASP A 37 4.97 10.15 19.13
C ASP A 37 5.49 11.05 18.00
N LYS A 38 5.46 10.57 16.75
CA LYS A 38 6.08 11.27 15.61
C LYS A 38 5.09 12.13 14.80
N CYS A 39 3.84 11.71 14.69
CA CYS A 39 2.87 12.33 13.79
C CYS A 39 1.77 13.10 14.54
N TRP A 40 1.26 12.57 15.64
CA TRP A 40 0.23 13.23 16.45
C TRP A 40 0.64 14.64 16.93
N PRO A 41 1.89 14.91 17.39
CA PRO A 41 2.33 16.25 17.78
C PRO A 41 2.16 17.33 16.69
N VAL A 42 2.11 16.95 15.41
CA VAL A 42 1.93 17.88 14.30
C VAL A 42 0.52 18.45 14.26
N ILE A 43 -0.49 17.68 14.70
CA ILE A 43 -1.91 18.04 14.56
C ILE A 43 -2.66 18.22 15.89
N LYS A 44 -2.11 17.77 17.02
CA LYS A 44 -2.80 17.74 18.33
C LYS A 44 -3.31 19.10 18.79
N ASP A 45 -2.62 20.18 18.41
CA ASP A 45 -2.93 21.56 18.82
C ASP A 45 -3.93 22.25 17.86
N PHE A 46 -4.37 21.58 16.80
CA PHE A 46 -5.40 22.10 15.90
C PHE A 46 -6.70 22.29 16.67
N ARG A 47 -7.31 23.47 16.51
CA ARG A 47 -8.52 23.84 17.24
C ARG A 47 -9.64 22.82 17.16
N ILE A 48 -9.80 22.19 15.99
CA ILE A 48 -10.84 21.21 15.72
C ILE A 48 -10.64 19.90 16.52
N LEU A 49 -9.41 19.60 16.95
CA LEU A 49 -9.04 18.39 17.70
C LEU A 49 -8.99 18.62 19.22
N LYS A 50 -9.31 19.81 19.73
CA LYS A 50 -9.20 20.16 21.16
C LYS A 50 -9.84 19.14 22.12
N ASN A 51 -10.92 18.51 21.71
CA ASN A 51 -11.66 17.53 22.53
C ASN A 51 -11.55 16.11 21.96
N ALA A 52 -10.64 15.86 21.01
CA ALA A 52 -10.45 14.55 20.43
C ALA A 52 -9.87 13.58 21.46
N GLN A 53 -10.36 12.33 21.46
CA GLN A 53 -9.84 11.25 22.30
C GLN A 53 -8.89 10.40 21.48
N THR A 54 -7.69 10.15 22.01
CA THR A 54 -6.69 9.31 21.32
C THR A 54 -6.84 7.85 21.71
N ILE A 55 -6.67 6.97 20.72
CA ILE A 55 -6.62 5.51 20.86
C ILE A 55 -5.26 5.08 20.30
N VAL A 56 -4.50 4.30 21.06
CA VAL A 56 -3.17 3.85 20.65
C VAL A 56 -3.15 2.32 20.57
N ILE A 57 -2.61 1.80 19.47
CA ILE A 57 -2.39 0.37 19.24
C ILE A 57 -0.90 0.09 19.06
N GLY A 58 -0.49 -1.17 19.17
CA GLY A 58 0.90 -1.56 18.91
C GLY A 58 1.33 -1.22 17.49
N ALA A 59 2.61 -0.91 17.31
CA ALA A 59 3.19 -0.61 16.00
C ALA A 59 3.46 -1.88 15.17
N THR A 60 3.62 -1.72 13.88
CA THR A 60 3.90 -2.76 12.87
C THR A 60 2.72 -3.67 12.51
N ASP A 61 2.83 -4.35 11.36
CA ASP A 61 1.79 -5.23 10.80
C ASP A 61 1.47 -6.45 11.70
N THR A 62 2.35 -6.80 12.64
CA THR A 62 2.11 -7.85 13.63
C THR A 62 0.97 -7.51 14.60
N HIS A 63 0.64 -6.22 14.75
CA HIS A 63 -0.47 -5.74 15.57
C HIS A 63 -1.76 -5.48 14.76
N LYS A 64 -1.80 -5.84 13.49
CA LYS A 64 -3.01 -5.80 12.66
C LYS A 64 -3.92 -7.00 12.97
N THR A 65 -4.33 -7.13 14.22
CA THR A 65 -4.98 -8.33 14.77
C THR A 65 -6.41 -8.07 15.26
N LEU A 66 -7.14 -9.14 15.54
CA LEU A 66 -8.47 -9.07 16.15
C LEU A 66 -8.43 -8.44 17.55
N GLU A 67 -7.37 -8.69 18.33
CA GLU A 67 -7.17 -8.12 19.66
C GLU A 67 -7.03 -6.60 19.60
N SER A 68 -6.22 -6.09 18.68
CA SER A 68 -6.08 -4.64 18.43
C SER A 68 -7.39 -4.03 17.97
N LEU A 69 -8.13 -4.71 17.09
CA LEU A 69 -9.45 -4.27 16.63
C LEU A 69 -10.45 -4.21 17.81
N ALA A 70 -10.49 -5.23 18.66
CA ALA A 70 -11.35 -5.26 19.85
C ALA A 70 -10.99 -4.15 20.84
N HIS A 71 -9.69 -3.83 21.00
CA HIS A 71 -9.23 -2.69 21.79
C HIS A 71 -9.79 -1.37 21.24
N VAL A 72 -9.73 -1.14 19.92
CA VAL A 72 -10.30 0.08 19.31
C VAL A 72 -11.81 0.16 19.54
N TRP A 73 -12.57 -0.92 19.33
CA TRP A 73 -14.01 -0.92 19.60
C TRP A 73 -14.34 -0.63 21.08
N LYS A 74 -13.55 -1.22 21.98
CA LYS A 74 -13.72 -0.97 23.43
C LYS A 74 -13.46 0.49 23.75
N ALA A 75 -12.36 1.07 23.26
CA ALA A 75 -12.00 2.47 23.49
C ALA A 75 -13.06 3.44 22.93
N LEU A 76 -13.60 3.18 21.74
CA LEU A 76 -14.72 3.93 21.15
C LEU A 76 -15.97 3.85 22.07
N GLY A 77 -16.30 2.66 22.56
CA GLY A 77 -17.43 2.44 23.47
C GLY A 77 -17.28 3.16 24.80
N ASP A 78 -16.13 2.98 25.47
CA ASP A 78 -15.81 3.61 26.76
C ASP A 78 -15.77 5.14 26.63
N GLY A 79 -15.27 5.67 25.52
CA GLY A 79 -15.28 7.10 25.16
C GLY A 79 -16.68 7.64 24.81
N GLY A 80 -17.70 6.78 24.78
CA GLY A 80 -19.09 7.13 24.50
C GLY A 80 -19.31 7.53 23.04
N ALA A 81 -18.63 6.87 22.09
CA ALA A 81 -18.87 7.06 20.67
C ALA A 81 -20.31 6.67 20.29
N THR A 82 -20.94 7.47 19.43
CA THR A 82 -22.25 7.23 18.86
C THR A 82 -22.15 6.83 17.37
N ARG A 83 -23.26 6.72 16.68
CA ARG A 83 -23.28 6.53 15.20
C ARG A 83 -22.82 7.75 14.43
N HIS A 84 -22.81 8.90 15.08
CA HIS A 84 -22.41 10.19 14.50
C HIS A 84 -20.97 10.58 14.88
N SER A 85 -20.23 9.70 15.57
CA SER A 85 -18.83 9.98 15.88
C SER A 85 -17.94 9.77 14.65
N CYS A 86 -16.79 10.47 14.61
CA CYS A 86 -15.81 10.39 13.55
C CYS A 86 -14.50 9.79 14.09
N LEU A 87 -13.91 8.83 13.36
CA LEU A 87 -12.61 8.26 13.65
C LEU A 87 -11.56 8.80 12.66
N ILE A 88 -10.48 9.40 13.16
CA ILE A 88 -9.35 9.83 12.36
C ILE A 88 -8.23 8.82 12.55
N ASN A 89 -7.79 8.20 11.46
CA ASN A 89 -6.66 7.26 11.44
C ASN A 89 -5.39 8.00 11.01
N ILE A 90 -4.44 8.19 11.91
CA ILE A 90 -3.16 8.84 11.61
C ILE A 90 -2.03 7.80 11.71
N GLY A 91 -1.56 7.30 10.57
CA GLY A 91 -0.55 6.24 10.57
C GLY A 91 -0.26 5.65 9.21
N GLY A 92 0.52 4.58 9.21
CA GLY A 92 0.78 3.76 8.03
C GLY A 92 -0.41 2.88 7.63
N GLY A 93 -0.20 2.00 6.64
CA GLY A 93 -1.23 1.09 6.12
C GLY A 93 -1.90 0.23 7.18
N MET A 94 -1.15 -0.22 8.21
CA MET A 94 -1.72 -0.98 9.31
C MET A 94 -2.79 -0.18 10.07
N VAL A 95 -2.53 1.08 10.39
CA VAL A 95 -3.45 1.96 11.11
C VAL A 95 -4.66 2.31 10.24
N THR A 96 -4.47 2.61 8.96
CA THR A 96 -5.56 2.97 8.05
C THR A 96 -6.48 1.79 7.76
N ASP A 97 -5.93 0.58 7.59
CA ASP A 97 -6.71 -0.64 7.34
C ASP A 97 -7.51 -1.08 8.58
N LEU A 98 -6.84 -1.20 9.73
CA LEU A 98 -7.47 -1.63 10.98
C LEU A 98 -8.48 -0.58 11.46
N GLY A 99 -8.11 0.70 11.42
CA GLY A 99 -8.99 1.80 11.82
C GLY A 99 -10.20 1.95 10.91
N GLY A 100 -10.00 1.80 9.59
CA GLY A 100 -11.09 1.78 8.62
C GLY A 100 -12.05 0.61 8.86
N PHE A 101 -11.52 -0.58 9.17
CA PHE A 101 -12.34 -1.74 9.52
C PHE A 101 -13.06 -1.56 10.86
N ALA A 102 -12.38 -0.99 11.86
CA ALA A 102 -12.99 -0.66 13.15
C ALA A 102 -14.18 0.30 12.98
N ALA A 103 -13.98 1.39 12.22
CA ALA A 103 -15.03 2.36 11.94
C ALA A 103 -16.19 1.74 11.15
N SER A 104 -15.90 0.90 10.16
CA SER A 104 -16.89 0.26 9.30
C SER A 104 -17.80 -0.71 10.06
N THR A 105 -17.31 -1.29 11.14
CA THR A 105 -18.02 -2.34 11.90
C THR A 105 -18.59 -1.85 13.23
N PHE A 106 -18.02 -0.79 13.83
CA PHE A 106 -18.53 -0.20 15.06
C PHE A 106 -19.92 0.41 14.83
N LYS A 107 -20.91 -0.01 15.62
CA LYS A 107 -22.33 0.43 15.53
C LYS A 107 -22.92 0.35 14.10
N ARG A 108 -22.44 -0.53 13.25
CA ARG A 108 -22.78 -0.73 11.83
C ARG A 108 -22.25 0.37 10.89
N GLY A 109 -21.20 1.04 11.31
CA GLY A 109 -20.48 2.06 10.55
C GLY A 109 -20.57 3.45 11.17
N ILE A 110 -19.41 4.09 11.29
CA ILE A 110 -19.22 5.50 11.61
C ILE A 110 -18.34 6.12 10.55
N ASP A 111 -18.40 7.43 10.37
CA ASP A 111 -17.50 8.15 9.45
C ASP A 111 -16.04 8.02 9.90
N PHE A 112 -15.12 7.91 8.93
CA PHE A 112 -13.70 7.93 9.21
C PHE A 112 -12.91 8.71 8.18
N ILE A 113 -11.77 9.26 8.62
CA ILE A 113 -10.82 10.05 7.84
C ILE A 113 -9.45 9.37 7.97
N ASN A 114 -8.75 9.17 6.85
CA ASN A 114 -7.38 8.68 6.86
C ASN A 114 -6.40 9.83 6.65
N ILE A 115 -5.38 9.91 7.52
CA ILE A 115 -4.18 10.74 7.37
C ILE A 115 -2.99 9.78 7.28
N PRO A 116 -2.70 9.22 6.10
CA PRO A 116 -1.61 8.29 5.94
C PRO A 116 -0.26 9.00 6.13
N THR A 117 0.63 8.35 6.89
CA THR A 117 1.93 8.93 7.27
C THR A 117 3.13 8.22 6.65
N THR A 118 2.91 7.09 5.98
CA THR A 118 3.93 6.40 5.18
C THR A 118 3.65 6.54 3.70
N LEU A 119 4.70 6.53 2.87
CA LEU A 119 4.52 6.62 1.42
C LEU A 119 3.64 5.49 0.88
N LEU A 120 3.85 4.25 1.36
CA LEU A 120 3.03 3.09 1.00
C LEU A 120 1.53 3.32 1.32
N ALA A 121 1.23 3.89 2.48
CA ALA A 121 -0.15 4.19 2.83
C ALA A 121 -0.74 5.31 1.96
N MET A 122 0.06 6.34 1.61
CA MET A 122 -0.39 7.44 0.77
C MET A 122 -0.77 6.99 -0.65
N VAL A 123 0.08 6.17 -1.28
CA VAL A 123 -0.11 5.81 -2.69
C VAL A 123 -0.87 4.50 -2.89
N ASP A 124 -0.99 3.67 -1.84
CA ASP A 124 -1.62 2.36 -1.96
C ASP A 124 -2.66 2.09 -0.86
N ALA A 125 -2.29 1.83 0.38
CA ALA A 125 -3.16 1.21 1.37
C ALA A 125 -4.41 2.06 1.71
N SER A 126 -4.31 3.39 1.82
CA SER A 126 -5.44 4.25 2.19
C SER A 126 -6.41 4.55 1.04
N VAL A 127 -6.10 4.12 -0.20
CA VAL A 127 -6.88 4.41 -1.40
C VAL A 127 -7.58 3.16 -1.90
N GLY A 128 -8.89 3.25 -2.16
CA GLY A 128 -9.66 2.16 -2.76
C GLY A 128 -10.43 1.27 -1.79
N GLY A 129 -10.66 1.76 -0.56
CA GLY A 129 -11.65 1.25 0.37
C GLY A 129 -11.41 -0.15 0.95
N LYS A 130 -10.29 -0.80 0.67
CA LYS A 130 -9.93 -2.08 1.31
C LYS A 130 -9.54 -1.81 2.75
N THR A 131 -10.27 -2.37 3.71
CA THR A 131 -9.98 -2.28 5.14
C THR A 131 -10.03 -3.68 5.74
N GLY A 132 -9.23 -3.96 6.78
CA GLY A 132 -9.22 -5.29 7.35
C GLY A 132 -8.09 -5.56 8.33
N ILE A 133 -8.05 -6.81 8.77
CA ILE A 133 -7.08 -7.34 9.72
C ILE A 133 -6.48 -8.66 9.23
N ASN A 134 -5.34 -9.01 9.81
CA ASN A 134 -4.74 -10.33 9.68
C ASN A 134 -5.50 -11.31 10.60
N PHE A 135 -5.67 -12.55 10.16
CA PHE A 135 -6.36 -13.56 10.94
C PHE A 135 -5.78 -14.95 10.68
N ASN A 136 -5.60 -15.75 11.72
CA ASN A 136 -5.04 -17.11 11.66
C ASN A 136 -3.71 -17.21 10.88
N GLY A 137 -2.82 -16.22 11.02
CA GLY A 137 -1.52 -16.19 10.34
C GLY A 137 -1.59 -15.76 8.87
N LEU A 138 -2.78 -15.44 8.35
CA LEU A 138 -2.97 -14.96 6.99
C LEU A 138 -3.15 -13.43 6.98
N LYS A 139 -2.48 -12.75 6.06
CA LYS A 139 -2.58 -11.30 5.88
C LYS A 139 -3.90 -10.90 5.23
N ASN A 140 -4.52 -9.82 5.75
CA ASN A 140 -5.72 -9.20 5.19
C ASN A 140 -6.86 -10.21 4.94
N GLU A 141 -7.05 -11.16 5.87
CA GLU A 141 -8.00 -12.26 5.69
C GLU A 141 -9.44 -11.84 5.98
N VAL A 142 -9.63 -10.95 6.94
CA VAL A 142 -10.95 -10.46 7.34
C VAL A 142 -11.03 -8.96 7.14
N GLY A 143 -12.01 -8.50 6.37
CA GLY A 143 -12.17 -7.08 6.08
C GLY A 143 -13.44 -6.76 5.31
N VAL A 144 -13.59 -5.49 4.96
CA VAL A 144 -14.70 -4.97 4.17
C VAL A 144 -14.19 -3.98 3.12
N PHE A 145 -14.97 -3.78 2.07
CA PHE A 145 -14.82 -2.65 1.16
C PHE A 145 -15.65 -1.49 1.70
N ASN A 146 -15.00 -0.51 2.29
CA ASN A 146 -15.66 0.73 2.76
C ASN A 146 -14.68 1.90 2.66
N ASP A 147 -15.08 2.93 1.92
CA ASP A 147 -14.26 4.11 1.67
C ASP A 147 -14.18 5.01 2.92
N ALA A 148 -12.98 5.53 3.20
CA ALA A 148 -12.85 6.68 4.07
C ALA A 148 -13.62 7.87 3.48
N LYS A 149 -14.25 8.69 4.29
CA LYS A 149 -14.92 9.90 3.81
C LYS A 149 -13.90 10.86 3.18
N TYR A 150 -12.74 10.97 3.82
CA TYR A 150 -11.59 11.72 3.34
C TYR A 150 -10.29 10.95 3.52
N VAL A 151 -9.37 11.10 2.57
CA VAL A 151 -7.95 10.78 2.71
C VAL A 151 -7.18 12.08 2.53
N ILE A 152 -6.43 12.50 3.56
CA ILE A 152 -5.67 13.74 3.53
C ILE A 152 -4.19 13.38 3.44
N LEU A 153 -3.58 13.67 2.28
CA LEU A 153 -2.20 13.35 1.98
C LEU A 153 -1.31 14.59 2.23
N ASP A 154 -0.52 14.54 3.30
CA ASP A 154 0.50 15.54 3.59
C ASP A 154 1.89 14.89 3.56
N THR A 155 2.64 15.15 2.50
CA THR A 155 3.98 14.58 2.30
C THR A 155 5.02 15.06 3.33
N ASN A 156 4.69 16.05 4.17
CA ASN A 156 5.56 16.45 5.28
C ASN A 156 5.75 15.31 6.29
N PHE A 157 4.79 14.40 6.45
CA PHE A 157 4.95 13.22 7.29
C PHE A 157 6.07 12.30 6.82
N LEU A 158 6.38 12.27 5.53
CA LEU A 158 7.46 11.46 4.97
C LEU A 158 8.85 11.86 5.51
N LYS A 159 9.00 13.07 6.04
CA LYS A 159 10.25 13.51 6.71
C LYS A 159 10.51 12.77 8.03
N THR A 160 9.51 12.11 8.59
CA THR A 160 9.62 11.30 9.81
C THR A 160 9.90 9.82 9.52
N LEU A 161 9.87 9.44 8.25
CA LEU A 161 10.01 8.08 7.78
C LEU A 161 11.50 7.74 7.59
N ASP A 162 11.87 6.50 7.87
CA ASP A 162 13.19 5.99 7.50
C ASP A 162 13.27 5.68 5.99
N ASP A 163 14.49 5.55 5.51
CA ASP A 163 14.79 5.32 4.10
C ASP A 163 14.18 4.03 3.55
N ASP A 164 14.16 2.96 4.33
CA ASP A 164 13.62 1.66 3.89
C ASP A 164 12.11 1.71 3.71
N ASN A 165 11.40 2.37 4.65
CA ASN A 165 9.95 2.59 4.50
C ASN A 165 9.61 3.58 3.38
N LEU A 166 10.46 4.57 3.11
CA LEU A 166 10.28 5.45 1.95
C LEU A 166 10.42 4.65 0.65
N ARG A 167 11.47 3.83 0.50
CA ARG A 167 11.66 2.93 -0.64
C ARG A 167 10.52 1.93 -0.78
N SER A 168 10.03 1.39 0.34
CA SER A 168 8.90 0.46 0.32
C SER A 168 7.66 1.08 -0.36
N GLY A 169 7.28 2.30 0.01
CA GLY A 169 6.19 2.99 -0.67
C GLY A 169 6.49 3.34 -2.14
N TYR A 170 7.75 3.65 -2.41
CA TYR A 170 8.18 4.03 -3.76
C TYR A 170 8.10 2.89 -4.78
N ALA A 171 8.23 1.64 -4.35
CA ALA A 171 8.02 0.48 -5.22
C ALA A 171 6.60 0.44 -5.83
N GLU A 172 5.59 0.84 -5.06
CA GLU A 172 4.23 0.97 -5.55
C GLU A 172 4.07 2.10 -6.57
N MET A 173 4.80 3.21 -6.38
CA MET A 173 4.83 4.28 -7.38
C MET A 173 5.49 3.80 -8.68
N LEU A 174 6.59 3.03 -8.61
CA LEU A 174 7.20 2.41 -9.81
C LEU A 174 6.21 1.52 -10.55
N LYS A 175 5.45 0.71 -9.82
CA LYS A 175 4.35 -0.08 -10.39
C LYS A 175 3.33 0.83 -11.08
N HIS A 176 2.92 1.93 -10.45
CA HIS A 176 1.98 2.88 -11.05
C HIS A 176 2.54 3.51 -12.34
N GLY A 177 3.82 3.89 -12.39
CA GLY A 177 4.48 4.35 -13.60
C GLY A 177 4.47 3.31 -14.72
N LEU A 178 4.78 2.05 -14.41
CA LEU A 178 4.78 0.96 -15.37
C LEU A 178 3.40 0.67 -15.97
N ILE A 179 2.33 0.80 -15.19
CA ILE A 179 0.96 0.53 -15.65
C ILE A 179 0.25 1.76 -16.22
N SER A 180 0.88 2.93 -16.26
CA SER A 180 0.28 4.18 -16.74
C SER A 180 0.90 4.70 -18.02
N ASP A 181 2.02 5.40 -17.94
CA ASP A 181 2.67 6.05 -19.08
C ASP A 181 4.17 6.25 -18.90
N ASP A 182 4.86 6.41 -20.04
CA ASP A 182 6.31 6.61 -20.12
C ASP A 182 6.81 7.87 -19.42
N ALA A 183 6.02 8.95 -19.35
CA ALA A 183 6.44 10.21 -18.77
C ALA A 183 6.53 10.08 -17.24
N HIS A 184 5.49 9.50 -16.61
CA HIS A 184 5.49 9.24 -15.18
C HIS A 184 6.57 8.23 -14.79
N LEU A 185 6.72 7.13 -15.56
CA LEU A 185 7.78 6.16 -15.33
C LEU A 185 9.17 6.83 -15.40
N ALA A 186 9.43 7.66 -16.41
CA ALA A 186 10.71 8.37 -16.53
C ALA A 186 10.97 9.32 -15.36
N GLU A 187 9.94 10.04 -14.88
CA GLU A 187 10.07 10.89 -13.70
C GLU A 187 10.45 10.06 -12.46
N LEU A 188 9.80 8.91 -12.26
CA LEU A 188 10.08 8.00 -11.15
C LEU A 188 11.50 7.43 -11.21
N LEU A 189 11.97 7.02 -12.39
CA LEU A 189 13.30 6.46 -12.57
C LEU A 189 14.44 7.50 -12.40
N ASN A 190 14.12 8.79 -12.41
CA ASN A 190 15.08 9.88 -12.18
C ASN A 190 15.14 10.38 -10.73
N PHE A 191 14.31 9.84 -9.83
CA PHE A 191 14.26 10.28 -8.44
C PHE A 191 15.52 9.88 -7.65
N GLN A 192 16.01 10.80 -6.81
CA GLN A 192 17.22 10.62 -6.01
C GLN A 192 16.89 10.48 -4.52
N PHE A 193 16.98 9.27 -3.97
CA PHE A 193 16.74 9.01 -2.55
C PHE A 193 17.75 9.68 -1.61
N SER A 194 18.99 9.88 -2.06
CA SER A 194 20.06 10.51 -1.27
C SER A 194 19.84 12.01 -1.01
N ALA A 195 19.02 12.66 -1.84
CA ALA A 195 18.68 14.08 -1.73
C ALA A 195 17.23 14.32 -2.17
N PRO A 196 16.22 13.82 -1.41
CA PRO A 196 14.84 13.83 -1.85
C PRO A 196 14.29 15.24 -1.95
N ASN A 197 13.78 15.60 -3.13
CA ASN A 197 12.99 16.80 -3.32
C ASN A 197 11.52 16.51 -2.94
N TYR A 198 11.12 16.91 -1.73
CA TYR A 198 9.77 16.62 -1.22
C TYR A 198 8.66 17.36 -1.98
N GLN A 199 8.93 18.50 -2.61
CA GLN A 199 7.94 19.17 -3.46
C GLN A 199 7.68 18.37 -4.75
N GLN A 200 8.73 17.87 -5.38
CA GLN A 200 8.62 16.96 -6.52
C GLN A 200 7.92 15.67 -6.10
N LEU A 201 8.33 15.07 -4.98
CA LEU A 201 7.71 13.85 -4.45
C LEU A 201 6.20 14.03 -4.22
N GLN A 202 5.74 15.19 -3.75
CA GLN A 202 4.32 15.48 -3.58
C GLN A 202 3.56 15.44 -4.92
N GLN A 203 4.13 15.96 -5.98
CA GLN A 203 3.52 15.91 -7.32
C GLN A 203 3.47 14.47 -7.85
N MET A 204 4.55 13.72 -7.66
CA MET A 204 4.62 12.30 -8.04
C MET A 204 3.62 11.43 -7.26
N VAL A 205 3.47 11.70 -5.96
CA VAL A 205 2.46 11.05 -5.10
C VAL A 205 1.06 11.37 -5.61
N ALA A 206 0.76 12.62 -5.91
CA ALA A 206 -0.54 13.03 -6.43
C ALA A 206 -0.87 12.28 -7.73
N HIS A 207 0.08 12.20 -8.66
CA HIS A 207 -0.10 11.47 -9.93
C HIS A 207 -0.28 9.95 -9.71
N SER A 208 0.57 9.34 -8.85
CA SER A 208 0.41 7.92 -8.50
C SER A 208 -0.96 7.60 -7.88
N VAL A 209 -1.47 8.49 -7.04
CA VAL A 209 -2.79 8.35 -6.43
C VAL A 209 -3.90 8.46 -7.47
N GLU A 210 -3.82 9.41 -8.39
CA GLU A 210 -4.76 9.57 -9.50
C GLU A 210 -4.83 8.32 -10.38
N ILE A 211 -3.67 7.72 -10.71
CA ILE A 211 -3.59 6.46 -11.45
C ILE A 211 -4.36 5.36 -10.71
N LYS A 212 -4.11 5.22 -9.40
CA LYS A 212 -4.81 4.20 -8.60
C LYS A 212 -6.30 4.46 -8.50
N GLU A 213 -6.72 5.72 -8.26
CA GLU A 213 -8.14 6.08 -8.20
C GLU A 213 -8.86 5.70 -9.50
N ASN A 214 -8.29 6.05 -10.65
CA ASN A 214 -8.85 5.74 -11.96
C ASN A 214 -9.04 4.23 -12.15
N VAL A 215 -8.06 3.41 -11.76
CA VAL A 215 -8.14 1.95 -11.82
C VAL A 215 -9.22 1.40 -10.88
N VAL A 216 -9.30 1.93 -9.66
CA VAL A 216 -10.29 1.51 -8.65
C VAL A 216 -11.71 1.90 -9.05
N GLU A 217 -11.90 3.08 -9.63
CA GLU A 217 -13.22 3.51 -10.13
C GLU A 217 -13.76 2.61 -11.23
N LEU A 218 -12.89 2.18 -12.15
CA LEU A 218 -13.26 1.28 -13.24
C LEU A 218 -13.59 -0.13 -12.75
N ASP A 219 -12.97 -0.57 -11.66
CA ASP A 219 -13.14 -1.94 -11.14
C ASP A 219 -13.03 -1.99 -9.60
N PRO A 220 -14.05 -1.53 -8.87
CA PRO A 220 -14.00 -1.44 -7.39
C PRO A 220 -13.75 -2.80 -6.70
N HIS A 221 -14.13 -3.92 -7.33
CA HIS A 221 -14.09 -5.26 -6.75
C HIS A 221 -12.97 -6.16 -7.29
N GLU A 222 -12.01 -5.61 -8.06
CA GLU A 222 -10.84 -6.35 -8.58
C GLU A 222 -11.20 -7.57 -9.44
N ARG A 223 -12.18 -7.43 -10.30
CA ARG A 223 -12.63 -8.50 -11.20
C ARG A 223 -11.97 -8.46 -12.59
N ALA A 224 -11.45 -7.30 -12.98
CA ALA A 224 -10.89 -7.03 -14.30
C ALA A 224 -9.63 -6.14 -14.21
N ILE A 225 -9.72 -4.87 -14.63
CA ILE A 225 -8.57 -3.96 -14.78
C ILE A 225 -7.84 -3.64 -13.47
N ARG A 226 -8.51 -3.70 -12.32
CA ARG A 226 -7.85 -3.48 -11.02
C ARG A 226 -6.76 -4.53 -10.74
N LYS A 227 -6.80 -5.69 -11.42
CA LYS A 227 -5.70 -6.67 -11.40
C LYS A 227 -4.37 -6.10 -11.92
N ALA A 228 -4.38 -4.99 -12.66
CA ALA A 228 -3.18 -4.26 -13.07
C ALA A 228 -2.31 -3.88 -11.86
N LEU A 229 -2.94 -3.53 -10.74
CA LEU A 229 -2.26 -3.22 -9.47
C LEU A 229 -1.51 -4.42 -8.86
N ASN A 230 -1.67 -5.62 -9.43
CA ASN A 230 -0.97 -6.82 -9.01
C ASN A 230 0.36 -7.06 -9.77
N LEU A 231 0.77 -6.17 -10.67
CA LEU A 231 2.10 -6.24 -11.29
C LEU A 231 3.19 -6.25 -10.21
N GLY A 232 4.12 -7.18 -10.27
CA GLY A 232 5.16 -7.39 -9.27
C GLY A 232 4.72 -8.19 -8.03
N HIS A 233 3.43 -8.46 -7.85
CA HIS A 233 2.91 -9.04 -6.61
C HIS A 233 2.94 -10.56 -6.58
N THR A 234 2.91 -11.26 -7.73
CA THR A 234 2.91 -12.73 -7.71
C THR A 234 4.24 -13.27 -7.20
N PHE A 235 5.36 -12.79 -7.71
CA PHE A 235 6.67 -13.06 -7.13
C PHE A 235 6.88 -12.33 -5.80
N GLY A 236 6.43 -11.08 -5.68
CA GLY A 236 6.58 -10.28 -4.47
C GLY A 236 6.00 -10.95 -3.23
N HIS A 237 4.77 -11.44 -3.27
CA HIS A 237 4.14 -12.14 -2.15
C HIS A 237 4.87 -13.45 -1.80
N ALA A 238 5.38 -14.17 -2.81
CA ALA A 238 6.19 -15.36 -2.55
C ALA A 238 7.50 -14.99 -1.84
N PHE A 239 8.21 -13.95 -2.28
CA PHE A 239 9.42 -13.45 -1.60
C PHE A 239 9.13 -12.95 -0.19
N GLU A 240 8.06 -12.20 0.01
CA GLU A 240 7.65 -11.72 1.34
C GLU A 240 7.36 -12.90 2.28
N SER A 241 6.60 -13.89 1.82
CA SER A 241 6.25 -15.09 2.60
C SER A 241 7.46 -15.96 2.90
N TRP A 242 8.36 -16.12 1.93
CA TRP A 242 9.62 -16.85 2.10
C TRP A 242 10.54 -16.18 3.12
N ALA A 243 10.64 -14.85 3.07
CA ALA A 243 11.46 -14.04 3.96
C ALA A 243 10.93 -14.01 5.40
N LEU A 244 9.61 -14.13 5.62
CA LEU A 244 9.01 -14.14 6.97
C LEU A 244 9.61 -15.17 7.91
N LYS A 245 10.02 -16.35 7.39
CA LYS A 245 10.64 -17.43 8.15
C LYS A 245 12.15 -17.27 8.34
N ARG A 246 12.75 -16.23 7.74
CA ARG A 246 14.20 -15.99 7.68
C ARG A 246 14.52 -14.58 8.18
N LYS A 247 14.72 -13.65 7.28
CA LYS A 247 14.87 -12.23 7.56
C LYS A 247 13.70 -11.50 6.90
N PRO A 248 12.68 -11.06 7.66
CA PRO A 248 11.54 -10.34 7.11
C PRO A 248 11.96 -9.13 6.28
N ILE A 249 11.27 -8.90 5.19
CA ILE A 249 11.43 -7.75 4.29
C ILE A 249 10.15 -6.93 4.26
N LEU A 250 10.27 -5.64 3.92
CA LEU A 250 9.12 -4.78 3.75
C LEU A 250 8.35 -5.16 2.48
N HIS A 251 7.02 -5.00 2.51
CA HIS A 251 6.14 -5.33 1.39
C HIS A 251 6.61 -4.72 0.07
N GLY A 252 6.88 -3.41 0.03
CA GLY A 252 7.30 -2.77 -1.21
C GLY A 252 8.68 -3.22 -1.70
N HIS A 253 9.59 -3.67 -0.82
CA HIS A 253 10.83 -4.32 -1.25
C HIS A 253 10.52 -5.62 -1.98
N ALA A 254 9.60 -6.44 -1.45
CA ALA A 254 9.14 -7.65 -2.11
C ALA A 254 8.51 -7.36 -3.48
N VAL A 255 7.69 -6.31 -3.56
CA VAL A 255 7.09 -5.85 -4.84
C VAL A 255 8.16 -5.39 -5.82
N ALA A 256 9.17 -4.62 -5.39
CA ALA A 256 10.28 -4.21 -6.25
C ALA A 256 11.03 -5.42 -6.83
N TYR A 257 11.30 -6.44 -6.02
CA TYR A 257 11.92 -7.69 -6.49
C TYR A 257 11.01 -8.46 -7.45
N GLY A 258 9.72 -8.52 -7.15
CA GLY A 258 8.73 -9.12 -8.04
C GLY A 258 8.60 -8.40 -9.38
N LEU A 259 8.72 -7.07 -9.39
CA LEU A 259 8.76 -6.29 -10.64
C LEU A 259 9.93 -6.72 -11.53
N VAL A 260 11.12 -7.02 -10.99
CA VAL A 260 12.25 -7.53 -11.78
C VAL A 260 11.88 -8.81 -12.52
N CYS A 261 11.27 -9.78 -11.80
CA CYS A 261 10.87 -11.06 -12.37
C CYS A 261 9.73 -10.91 -13.40
N GLU A 262 8.69 -10.13 -13.06
CA GLU A 262 7.52 -9.98 -13.91
C GLU A 262 7.80 -9.11 -15.15
N LEU A 263 8.75 -8.16 -15.10
CA LEU A 263 9.24 -7.46 -16.28
C LEU A 263 10.05 -8.38 -17.20
N TYR A 264 10.85 -9.30 -16.65
CA TYR A 264 11.51 -10.32 -17.45
C TYR A 264 10.48 -11.21 -18.17
N LEU A 265 9.47 -11.72 -17.44
CA LEU A 265 8.37 -12.49 -18.05
C LEU A 265 7.61 -11.66 -19.10
N SER A 266 7.40 -10.37 -18.86
CA SER A 266 6.77 -9.48 -19.84
C SER A 266 7.57 -9.38 -21.13
N CYS A 267 8.91 -9.34 -21.07
CA CYS A 267 9.76 -9.34 -22.26
C CYS A 267 9.62 -10.62 -23.09
N ILE A 268 9.69 -11.78 -22.43
CA ILE A 268 9.70 -13.07 -23.15
C ILE A 268 8.32 -13.52 -23.60
N LYS A 269 7.24 -13.10 -22.93
CA LYS A 269 5.87 -13.57 -23.20
C LYS A 269 5.01 -12.58 -23.97
N THR A 270 5.15 -11.31 -23.69
CA THR A 270 4.24 -10.27 -24.23
C THR A 270 4.96 -9.20 -25.05
N GLY A 271 6.28 -9.30 -25.18
CA GLY A 271 7.09 -8.41 -26.03
C GLY A 271 7.39 -7.03 -25.40
N PHE A 272 7.31 -6.93 -24.08
CA PHE A 272 7.66 -5.69 -23.37
C PHE A 272 9.07 -5.20 -23.77
N PRO A 273 9.29 -3.90 -24.00
CA PRO A 273 10.56 -3.38 -24.48
C PRO A 273 11.72 -3.66 -23.50
N THR A 274 12.72 -4.41 -23.95
CA THR A 274 13.88 -4.82 -23.14
C THR A 274 14.63 -3.62 -22.55
N GLU A 275 14.68 -2.48 -23.28
CA GLU A 275 15.33 -1.27 -22.77
C GLU A 275 14.59 -0.69 -21.56
N ARG A 276 13.26 -0.67 -21.58
CA ARG A 276 12.45 -0.23 -20.43
C ARG A 276 12.59 -1.17 -19.23
N MET A 277 12.63 -2.48 -19.48
CA MET A 277 12.95 -3.47 -18.44
C MET A 277 14.32 -3.17 -17.81
N ARG A 278 15.38 -3.01 -18.63
CA ARG A 278 16.73 -2.73 -18.11
C ARG A 278 16.80 -1.46 -17.27
N GLN A 279 16.15 -0.38 -17.70
CA GLN A 279 16.10 0.88 -16.96
C GLN A 279 15.43 0.69 -15.59
N SER A 280 14.29 0.00 -15.55
CA SER A 280 13.56 -0.28 -14.31
C SER A 280 14.35 -1.22 -13.38
N VAL A 281 14.92 -2.29 -13.93
CA VAL A 281 15.76 -3.24 -13.16
C VAL A 281 16.99 -2.55 -12.59
N ARG A 282 17.68 -1.73 -13.38
CA ARG A 282 18.82 -0.94 -12.92
C ARG A 282 18.45 -0.03 -11.76
N PHE A 283 17.35 0.71 -11.86
CA PHE A 283 16.87 1.57 -10.78
C PHE A 283 16.61 0.77 -9.50
N ILE A 284 15.94 -0.39 -9.62
CA ILE A 284 15.67 -1.27 -8.49
C ILE A 284 16.97 -1.76 -7.85
N ARG A 285 17.95 -2.18 -8.66
CA ARG A 285 19.25 -2.66 -8.17
C ARG A 285 20.07 -1.59 -7.45
N GLU A 286 20.01 -0.37 -7.93
CA GLU A 286 20.73 0.77 -7.34
C GLU A 286 20.12 1.25 -6.03
N ASN A 287 18.82 1.03 -5.81
CA ASN A 287 18.08 1.64 -4.69
C ASN A 287 17.51 0.66 -3.67
N TYR A 288 17.45 -0.64 -3.97
CA TYR A 288 16.92 -1.66 -3.07
C TYR A 288 17.99 -2.69 -2.70
N PRO A 289 18.02 -3.16 -1.44
CA PRO A 289 18.93 -4.23 -1.06
C PRO A 289 18.63 -5.51 -1.86
N HIS A 290 19.67 -6.30 -2.13
CA HIS A 290 19.48 -7.56 -2.82
C HIS A 290 18.88 -8.62 -1.89
N LEU A 291 17.82 -9.32 -2.34
CA LEU A 291 17.29 -10.50 -1.66
C LEU A 291 18.09 -11.72 -2.08
N ALA A 292 18.85 -12.27 -1.15
CA ALA A 292 19.69 -13.44 -1.40
C ALA A 292 18.88 -14.74 -1.20
N PHE A 293 18.70 -15.51 -2.27
CA PHE A 293 18.19 -16.87 -2.28
C PHE A 293 18.97 -17.70 -3.32
N THR A 294 18.85 -19.02 -3.28
CA THR A 294 19.55 -19.94 -4.17
C THR A 294 18.57 -20.73 -5.02
N CYS A 295 19.07 -21.51 -5.98
CA CYS A 295 18.24 -22.40 -6.78
C CYS A 295 17.54 -23.48 -5.92
N ASP A 296 18.07 -23.80 -4.74
CA ASP A 296 17.44 -24.74 -3.81
C ASP A 296 16.12 -24.20 -3.21
N ASP A 297 15.92 -22.87 -3.24
CA ASP A 297 14.71 -22.21 -2.74
C ASP A 297 13.57 -22.14 -3.79
N TYR A 298 13.84 -22.47 -5.07
CA TYR A 298 12.89 -22.27 -6.17
C TYR A 298 11.59 -23.04 -5.98
N ASP A 299 11.67 -24.31 -5.57
CA ASP A 299 10.47 -25.12 -5.40
C ASP A 299 9.59 -24.59 -4.25
N GLU A 300 10.19 -24.06 -3.15
CA GLU A 300 9.45 -23.39 -2.08
C GLU A 300 8.80 -22.09 -2.58
N LEU A 301 9.53 -21.26 -3.35
CA LEU A 301 9.00 -20.01 -3.91
C LEU A 301 7.83 -20.28 -4.88
N ILE A 302 7.94 -21.27 -5.75
CA ILE A 302 6.87 -21.65 -6.68
C ILE A 302 5.65 -22.18 -5.92
N ALA A 303 5.85 -22.99 -4.88
CA ALA A 303 4.76 -23.45 -4.02
C ALA A 303 4.04 -22.28 -3.36
N LEU A 304 4.78 -21.27 -2.85
CA LEU A 304 4.19 -20.06 -2.27
C LEU A 304 3.38 -19.25 -3.31
N MET A 305 3.88 -19.15 -4.55
CA MET A 305 3.11 -18.51 -5.64
C MET A 305 1.79 -19.25 -5.90
N THR A 306 1.79 -20.60 -5.87
CA THR A 306 0.59 -21.39 -6.14
C THR A 306 -0.50 -21.18 -5.08
N HIS A 307 -0.14 -20.88 -3.84
CA HIS A 307 -1.07 -20.59 -2.74
C HIS A 307 -1.60 -19.16 -2.68
N ASP A 308 -1.16 -18.27 -3.59
CA ASP A 308 -1.70 -16.90 -3.65
C ASP A 308 -3.21 -16.91 -3.93
N LYS A 309 -3.98 -16.08 -3.21
CA LYS A 309 -5.44 -15.94 -3.32
C LYS A 309 -5.93 -15.60 -4.74
N LYS A 310 -5.04 -15.10 -5.61
CA LYS A 310 -5.34 -14.74 -7.01
C LYS A 310 -5.44 -15.95 -7.93
N ASN A 311 -5.02 -17.12 -7.47
CA ASN A 311 -4.93 -18.32 -8.31
C ASN A 311 -6.23 -19.10 -8.30
N THR A 312 -6.57 -19.63 -9.47
CA THR A 312 -7.76 -20.47 -9.66
C THR A 312 -7.30 -21.86 -10.09
N ALA A 313 -7.70 -22.89 -9.37
CA ALA A 313 -7.41 -24.29 -9.70
C ALA A 313 -5.92 -24.64 -9.86
N GLY A 314 -5.04 -24.01 -9.07
CA GLY A 314 -3.59 -24.30 -9.07
C GLY A 314 -2.81 -23.65 -10.22
N VAL A 315 -3.44 -22.79 -11.04
CA VAL A 315 -2.75 -22.04 -12.09
C VAL A 315 -2.25 -20.72 -11.52
N ILE A 316 -0.95 -20.46 -11.63
CA ILE A 316 -0.35 -19.19 -11.20
C ILE A 316 -0.68 -18.11 -12.23
N ASN A 317 -1.36 -17.05 -11.78
CA ASN A 317 -1.76 -15.93 -12.63
C ASN A 317 -0.82 -14.72 -12.40
N PHE A 318 -0.39 -14.15 -13.51
CA PHE A 318 0.47 -12.96 -13.55
C PHE A 318 -0.26 -11.78 -14.20
N THR A 319 0.09 -10.58 -13.77
CA THR A 319 -0.12 -9.37 -14.53
C THR A 319 1.18 -9.04 -15.25
N LEU A 320 1.17 -8.99 -16.57
CA LEU A 320 2.34 -8.66 -17.40
C LEU A 320 2.04 -7.42 -18.23
N LEU A 321 3.05 -6.91 -18.94
CA LEU A 321 2.95 -5.74 -19.80
C LEU A 321 3.42 -6.06 -21.22
N SER A 322 2.76 -5.51 -22.25
CA SER A 322 3.28 -5.49 -23.63
C SER A 322 4.03 -4.19 -23.96
N ALA A 323 3.66 -3.10 -23.33
CA ALA A 323 4.36 -1.82 -23.29
C ALA A 323 4.07 -1.11 -21.96
N VAL A 324 4.72 0.02 -21.66
CA VAL A 324 4.35 0.87 -20.53
C VAL A 324 2.90 1.33 -20.73
N GLY A 325 2.04 1.10 -19.73
CA GLY A 325 0.61 1.39 -19.81
C GLY A 325 -0.23 0.34 -20.53
N GLU A 326 0.34 -0.64 -21.21
CA GLU A 326 -0.37 -1.72 -21.88
C GLU A 326 -0.37 -3.00 -21.05
N ILE A 327 -1.46 -3.24 -20.35
CA ILE A 327 -1.59 -4.25 -19.30
C ILE A 327 -2.21 -5.53 -19.84
N MET A 328 -1.54 -6.65 -19.57
CA MET A 328 -1.98 -8.01 -19.90
C MET A 328 -2.28 -8.79 -18.60
N ILE A 329 -3.55 -8.77 -18.16
CA ILE A 329 -3.99 -9.51 -16.98
C ILE A 329 -4.18 -11.00 -17.27
N ASN A 330 -4.18 -11.84 -16.21
CA ASN A 330 -4.42 -13.28 -16.26
C ASN A 330 -3.45 -14.02 -17.21
N GLN A 331 -2.21 -13.59 -17.25
CA GLN A 331 -1.16 -14.30 -17.99
C GLN A 331 -0.67 -15.50 -17.16
N THR A 332 -0.19 -16.53 -17.82
CA THR A 332 0.38 -17.73 -17.19
C THR A 332 1.82 -17.93 -17.61
N ALA A 333 2.60 -18.62 -16.79
CA ALA A 333 3.97 -19.03 -17.11
C ALA A 333 4.18 -20.50 -16.76
N THR A 334 5.05 -21.17 -17.48
CA THR A 334 5.49 -22.52 -17.13
C THR A 334 6.44 -22.47 -15.92
N THR A 335 6.66 -23.62 -15.29
CA THR A 335 7.63 -23.71 -14.19
C THR A 335 9.04 -23.31 -14.65
N GLU A 336 9.41 -23.66 -15.87
CA GLU A 336 10.68 -23.31 -16.48
C GLU A 336 10.82 -21.80 -16.66
N GLU A 337 9.82 -21.13 -17.23
CA GLU A 337 9.79 -19.66 -17.39
C GLU A 337 9.86 -18.93 -16.03
N ILE A 338 9.22 -19.49 -14.98
CA ILE A 338 9.31 -18.94 -13.62
C ILE A 338 10.73 -19.09 -13.07
N LYS A 339 11.38 -20.25 -13.27
CA LYS A 339 12.76 -20.48 -12.85
C LYS A 339 13.74 -19.56 -13.60
N GLU A 340 13.55 -19.36 -14.91
CA GLU A 340 14.33 -18.39 -15.69
C GLU A 340 14.18 -16.95 -15.15
N ALA A 341 12.98 -16.54 -14.73
CA ALA A 341 12.76 -15.24 -14.13
C ALA A 341 13.47 -15.09 -12.75
N LEU A 342 13.50 -16.18 -11.95
CA LEU A 342 14.25 -16.21 -10.71
C LEU A 342 15.77 -16.17 -10.94
N ASP A 343 16.28 -16.90 -11.96
CA ASP A 343 17.68 -16.82 -12.36
C ASP A 343 18.04 -15.41 -12.83
N PHE A 344 17.22 -14.80 -13.69
CA PHE A 344 17.39 -13.41 -14.12
C PHE A 344 17.46 -12.45 -12.92
N TYR A 345 16.59 -12.60 -11.92
CA TYR A 345 16.66 -11.79 -10.70
C TYR A 345 18.00 -11.99 -9.96
N ARG A 346 18.51 -13.17 -9.84
CA ARG A 346 19.75 -13.46 -9.12
C ARG A 346 20.99 -12.94 -9.82
N GLU A 347 21.00 -12.90 -11.15
CA GLU A 347 22.14 -12.57 -11.99
C GLU A 347 22.16 -11.10 -12.47
N SER A 348 21.02 -10.39 -12.39
CA SER A 348 20.86 -9.01 -12.88
C SER A 348 21.48 -7.94 -11.97
#